data_ef11481835bcc223c8ba613b3ba1cf78
#
_entry.id   ef11481835bcc223c8ba613b3ba1cf78
#
_cell.length_a   1.000
_cell.length_b   1.000
_cell.length_c   1.000
_cell.angle_alpha   90.00
_cell.angle_beta   90.00
_cell.angle_gamma   90.00
#
_symmetry.space_group_name_H-M   'P 1'
#
loop_
_entity.id
_entity.type
_entity.pdbx_description
1 polymer ?
#
loop_
_entity_poly.entity_id
_entity_poly.type
_entity_poly.pdbx_seq_one_letter_code
_entity_poly.pdbx_strand_id
1 'polypeptide(L)'
;MFAIQPSLNRLQAVRLGKLLSVAKLLSVALAICFATQGFGQDSLADKSWPSDRAPQLLKIATWNLEWFFDDFQGNNRSEVAKEQSAPNRAEWDWRVGNFAAAIAKFEPTILAVQEIEDRGVMQNLTKVLKEQFNLSYRVAFIDGFDTGTEQDVAVIFRSGLVELSRREQNNSMFESKEFYNLSKHLITRFEWQQAERVIPLTLLNLHLRATADAADLRQKQTKLAHEWMRKAIERGENVIILGDFNVEESVGQIKAGGDGMHTILGLDTPNPKDDLIDLLEKAPADKRRTHLILDKQFDRILASSGLVDGQGGYKFKNIEVLTQWNIRGTGADQDHWDTRYTKDYAERDLSDHHPVMATFELAP
;
A
#
# COMPACT_ATOMS: atom_id res chain seq x y z
N MET A 1 0.95 -17.72 61.43
CA MET A 1 0.04 -17.45 62.56
C MET A 1 -1.27 -16.94 61.92
N PHE A 2 -2.34 -17.77 62.07
CA PHE A 2 -3.78 -17.52 61.80
C PHE A 2 -4.17 -17.05 60.36
N ALA A 3 -4.64 -17.82 59.41
CA ALA A 3 -5.87 -18.69 59.34
C ALA A 3 -7.12 -18.03 59.88
N ILE A 4 -8.15 -17.80 58.99
CA ILE A 4 -9.51 -18.35 59.12
C ILE A 4 -10.39 -17.87 57.92
N GLN A 5 -10.82 -18.84 57.11
CA GLN A 5 -12.12 -18.90 56.44
C GLN A 5 -13.18 -19.40 57.44
N PRO A 6 -14.46 -19.70 57.14
CA PRO A 6 -15.42 -19.33 56.10
C PRO A 6 -16.86 -19.10 56.61
N SER A 7 -17.91 -18.93 55.74
CA SER A 7 -19.26 -19.52 55.84
C SER A 7 -20.19 -18.88 54.77
N LEU A 8 -20.75 -19.52 53.83
CA LEU A 8 -21.78 -20.58 53.65
C LEU A 8 -23.15 -20.24 54.24
N ASN A 9 -24.14 -20.32 53.37
CA ASN A 9 -25.56 -20.75 53.52
C ASN A 9 -26.59 -19.64 53.20
N ARG A 10 -27.75 -19.87 52.59
CA ARG A 10 -28.52 -21.02 52.06
C ARG A 10 -29.63 -20.47 51.16
N LEU A 11 -29.90 -21.12 50.08
CA LEU A 11 -31.14 -21.73 49.63
C LEU A 11 -32.47 -21.22 50.19
N GLN A 12 -33.43 -20.86 49.33
CA GLN A 12 -34.73 -21.53 49.30
C GLN A 12 -35.49 -21.26 47.99
N ALA A 13 -36.00 -22.38 47.43
CA ALA A 13 -36.92 -22.49 46.32
C ALA A 13 -38.34 -22.66 46.85
N VAL A 14 -39.35 -22.14 46.17
CA VAL A 14 -40.77 -22.63 46.23
C VAL A 14 -41.42 -22.30 44.89
N ARG A 15 -41.67 -23.28 44.02
CA ARG A 15 -42.88 -24.05 43.66
C ARG A 15 -43.98 -23.28 42.93
N LEU A 16 -44.14 -23.62 41.68
CA LEU A 16 -45.30 -24.23 40.96
C LEU A 16 -46.70 -23.63 41.12
N GLY A 17 -47.31 -23.30 40.01
CA GLY A 17 -48.73 -23.19 39.78
C GLY A 17 -49.06 -23.21 38.28
N LYS A 18 -49.52 -24.36 37.82
CA LYS A 18 -50.10 -24.61 36.48
C LYS A 18 -51.42 -23.87 36.33
N LEU A 19 -51.73 -23.36 35.13
CA LEU A 19 -53.05 -23.56 34.51
C LEU A 19 -52.99 -23.26 33.00
N LEU A 20 -53.44 -24.25 32.25
CA LEU A 20 -53.69 -24.28 30.82
C LEU A 20 -54.96 -23.47 30.46
N SER A 21 -54.99 -22.79 29.35
CA SER A 21 -56.17 -22.66 28.49
C SER A 21 -55.75 -22.09 27.11
N VAL A 22 -55.71 -22.85 26.17
CA VAL A 22 -56.27 -23.08 24.83
C VAL A 22 -56.74 -21.82 24.06
N ALA A 23 -56.15 -21.76 22.86
CA ALA A 23 -56.66 -21.36 21.55
C ALA A 23 -56.77 -19.88 21.17
N LYS A 24 -56.03 -19.44 20.22
CA LYS A 24 -56.38 -19.42 18.77
C LYS A 24 -55.26 -18.82 17.95
N LEU A 25 -54.98 -19.47 16.83
CA LEU A 25 -54.15 -19.04 15.72
C LEU A 25 -54.50 -17.62 15.27
N LEU A 26 -53.48 -16.77 15.16
CA LEU A 26 -53.37 -15.77 14.08
C LEU A 26 -51.90 -15.63 13.74
N SER A 27 -51.56 -16.21 12.57
CA SER A 27 -50.27 -16.06 11.92
C SER A 27 -50.11 -14.61 11.47
N VAL A 28 -49.31 -13.83 12.17
CA VAL A 28 -48.73 -12.63 11.63
C VAL A 28 -47.26 -12.87 11.46
N ALA A 29 -46.91 -13.20 10.19
CA ALA A 29 -45.51 -13.23 9.77
C ALA A 29 -44.96 -11.80 9.85
N LEU A 30 -44.32 -11.50 10.96
CA LEU A 30 -43.51 -10.29 11.08
C LEU A 30 -42.18 -10.60 10.39
N ALA A 31 -42.11 -10.27 9.09
CA ALA A 31 -40.86 -10.22 8.37
C ALA A 31 -40.01 -9.10 8.98
N ILE A 32 -39.15 -9.48 9.92
CA ILE A 32 -38.06 -8.60 10.34
C ILE A 32 -37.08 -8.55 9.16
N CYS A 33 -37.27 -7.54 8.29
CA CYS A 33 -36.21 -7.10 7.40
C CYS A 33 -35.05 -6.61 8.29
N PHE A 34 -34.09 -7.45 8.54
CA PHE A 34 -32.74 -6.98 8.82
C PHE A 34 -32.27 -6.24 7.57
N ALA A 35 -32.49 -4.95 7.54
CA ALA A 35 -31.72 -4.08 6.67
C ALA A 35 -30.25 -4.18 7.16
N THR A 36 -29.51 -5.15 6.60
CA THR A 36 -28.08 -5.04 6.52
C THR A 36 -27.83 -3.78 5.72
N GLN A 37 -27.49 -2.70 6.41
CA GLN A 37 -26.82 -1.59 5.77
C GLN A 37 -25.49 -2.16 5.26
N GLY A 38 -25.52 -2.70 4.07
CA GLY A 38 -24.35 -2.92 3.27
C GLY A 38 -23.71 -1.54 3.13
N PHE A 39 -22.58 -1.34 3.76
CA PHE A 39 -21.67 -0.28 3.36
C PHE A 39 -21.49 -0.45 1.85
N GLY A 40 -21.99 0.51 1.09
CA GLY A 40 -21.88 0.50 -0.35
C GLY A 40 -20.41 0.42 -0.73
N GLN A 41 -19.97 -0.77 -1.10
CA GLN A 41 -18.94 -0.88 -2.11
C GLN A 41 -19.53 -0.14 -3.32
N ASP A 42 -19.11 1.11 -3.52
CA ASP A 42 -19.27 1.75 -4.81
C ASP A 42 -18.57 0.84 -5.82
N SER A 43 -19.33 -0.08 -6.39
CA SER A 43 -18.83 -0.93 -7.45
C SER A 43 -18.54 0.00 -8.62
N LEU A 44 -17.27 0.24 -8.89
CA LEU A 44 -16.79 0.87 -10.12
C LEU A 44 -17.21 0.07 -11.37
N ALA A 45 -17.85 -1.11 -11.17
CA ALA A 45 -18.20 -2.08 -12.21
C ALA A 45 -19.34 -1.65 -13.15
N ASP A 46 -20.07 -0.55 -12.90
CA ASP A 46 -21.24 -0.17 -13.71
C ASP A 46 -21.12 1.17 -14.45
N LYS A 47 -19.91 1.68 -14.60
CA LYS A 47 -19.62 2.75 -15.55
C LYS A 47 -18.60 2.21 -16.54
N SER A 48 -19.04 1.96 -17.78
CA SER A 48 -18.16 1.87 -18.93
C SER A 48 -17.40 3.20 -19.03
N TRP A 49 -16.28 3.30 -18.31
CA TRP A 49 -15.35 4.39 -18.50
C TRP A 49 -14.85 4.27 -19.93
N PRO A 50 -14.89 5.36 -20.73
CA PRO A 50 -14.21 5.33 -22.00
C PRO A 50 -12.76 4.89 -21.69
N SER A 51 -12.30 3.83 -22.35
CA SER A 51 -10.94 3.33 -22.16
C SER A 51 -10.00 4.49 -22.42
N ASP A 52 -9.31 4.95 -21.37
CA ASP A 52 -8.38 6.06 -21.49
C ASP A 52 -7.32 5.69 -22.53
N ARG A 53 -6.95 6.66 -23.39
CA ARG A 53 -5.91 6.43 -24.38
C ARG A 53 -4.59 6.14 -23.70
N ALA A 54 -3.85 5.16 -24.23
CA ALA A 54 -2.53 4.79 -23.72
C ALA A 54 -1.56 5.97 -23.77
N PRO A 55 -0.96 6.39 -22.65
CA PRO A 55 0.05 7.45 -22.65
C PRO A 55 1.32 7.00 -23.38
N GLN A 56 1.96 7.90 -24.14
CA GLN A 56 3.21 7.61 -24.82
C GLN A 56 4.35 7.24 -23.86
N LEU A 57 4.35 7.88 -22.69
CA LEU A 57 5.25 7.56 -21.58
C LEU A 57 4.37 7.23 -20.36
N LEU A 58 4.49 6.00 -19.90
CA LEU A 58 3.86 5.54 -18.66
C LEU A 58 4.90 5.66 -17.54
N LYS A 59 4.74 6.65 -16.69
CA LYS A 59 5.59 6.91 -15.53
C LYS A 59 4.94 6.31 -14.29
N ILE A 60 5.58 5.32 -13.68
CA ILE A 60 5.10 4.64 -12.48
C ILE A 60 6.10 4.89 -11.37
N ALA A 61 5.64 5.44 -10.26
CA ALA A 61 6.49 5.75 -9.12
C ALA A 61 5.97 5.12 -7.83
N THR A 62 6.88 4.91 -6.88
CA THR A 62 6.58 4.59 -5.49
C THR A 62 7.26 5.59 -4.57
N TRP A 63 6.62 5.93 -3.47
CA TRP A 63 7.18 6.81 -2.44
C TRP A 63 6.55 6.53 -1.07
N ASN A 64 7.34 6.12 -0.10
CA ASN A 64 6.94 6.14 1.30
C ASN A 64 6.95 7.61 1.78
N LEU A 65 5.80 8.12 2.23
CA LEU A 65 5.62 9.52 2.62
C LEU A 65 5.91 9.77 4.10
N GLU A 66 6.44 8.80 4.81
CA GLU A 66 6.85 8.88 6.21
C GLU A 66 5.77 9.49 7.11
N TRP A 67 4.85 8.67 7.62
CA TRP A 67 3.77 9.12 8.50
C TRP A 67 3.00 10.34 7.94
N PHE A 68 2.49 10.20 6.71
CA PHE A 68 1.68 11.24 6.07
C PHE A 68 0.29 11.32 6.72
N PHE A 69 0.29 11.82 7.97
CA PHE A 69 -0.86 11.93 8.86
C PHE A 69 -1.20 13.40 9.05
N ASP A 70 -2.48 13.74 9.09
CA ASP A 70 -2.94 15.11 9.26
C ASP A 70 -2.87 15.60 10.72
N ASP A 71 -3.34 16.80 10.99
CA ASP A 71 -3.34 17.40 12.32
C ASP A 71 -4.58 17.04 13.17
N PHE A 72 -5.45 16.15 12.67
CA PHE A 72 -6.65 15.73 13.37
C PHE A 72 -6.48 14.34 14.02
N GLN A 73 -6.01 14.31 15.25
CA GLN A 73 -5.76 13.07 15.98
C GLN A 73 -7.03 12.29 16.40
N GLY A 74 -8.23 12.87 16.19
CA GLY A 74 -9.49 12.30 16.69
C GLY A 74 -9.96 11.04 15.97
N ASN A 75 -9.48 10.78 14.75
CA ASN A 75 -9.72 9.57 13.95
C ASN A 75 -8.69 8.46 14.24
N ASN A 76 -7.55 8.76 14.86
CA ASN A 76 -6.51 7.82 15.22
C ASN A 76 -6.81 7.11 16.55
N ARG A 77 -6.60 5.80 16.59
CA ARG A 77 -6.88 4.93 17.75
C ARG A 77 -5.64 4.62 18.55
N SER A 78 -4.52 4.31 17.87
CA SER A 78 -3.26 4.00 18.52
C SER A 78 -2.55 5.26 18.99
N GLU A 79 -1.83 5.17 20.10
CA GLU A 79 -1.05 6.31 20.60
C GLU A 79 0.10 6.66 19.64
N VAL A 80 0.68 5.64 18.96
CA VAL A 80 1.73 5.87 17.97
C VAL A 80 1.21 6.71 16.79
N ALA A 81 0.03 6.40 16.25
CA ALA A 81 -0.58 7.18 15.17
C ALA A 81 -0.82 8.64 15.59
N LYS A 82 -1.33 8.86 16.84
CA LYS A 82 -1.53 10.21 17.38
C LYS A 82 -0.21 10.97 17.53
N GLU A 83 0.83 10.33 18.06
CA GLU A 83 2.15 10.95 18.24
C GLU A 83 2.81 11.31 16.90
N GLN A 84 2.55 10.54 15.85
CA GLN A 84 3.12 10.74 14.51
C GLN A 84 2.28 11.69 13.63
N SER A 85 1.06 12.04 14.05
CA SER A 85 0.24 13.04 13.36
C SER A 85 0.92 14.40 13.34
N ALA A 86 0.63 15.19 12.31
CA ALA A 86 1.16 16.56 12.24
C ALA A 86 0.78 17.33 13.51
N PRO A 87 1.73 18.00 14.18
CA PRO A 87 1.48 18.61 15.49
C PRO A 87 0.52 19.79 15.42
N ASN A 88 0.29 20.35 14.26
CA ASN A 88 -0.63 21.47 14.03
C ASN A 88 -0.91 21.65 12.54
N ARG A 89 -1.91 22.48 12.23
CA ARG A 89 -2.34 22.80 10.87
C ARG A 89 -1.24 23.36 9.96
N ALA A 90 -0.33 24.18 10.48
CA ALA A 90 0.73 24.77 9.68
C ALA A 90 1.74 23.71 9.20
N GLU A 91 2.06 22.74 10.05
CA GLU A 91 2.90 21.59 9.69
C GLU A 91 2.23 20.71 8.65
N TRP A 92 0.94 20.43 8.81
CA TRP A 92 0.17 19.67 7.83
C TRP A 92 0.14 20.38 6.47
N ASP A 93 -0.22 21.67 6.44
CA ASP A 93 -0.28 22.44 5.20
C ASP A 93 1.10 22.53 4.52
N TRP A 94 2.18 22.66 5.30
CA TRP A 94 3.55 22.62 4.78
C TRP A 94 3.84 21.25 4.13
N ARG A 95 3.53 20.15 4.78
CA ARG A 95 3.75 18.78 4.25
C ARG A 95 2.99 18.58 2.95
N VAL A 96 1.69 18.77 2.94
CA VAL A 96 0.84 18.59 1.75
C VAL A 96 1.33 19.45 0.60
N GLY A 97 1.61 20.74 0.85
CA GLY A 97 2.08 21.68 -0.17
C GLY A 97 3.42 21.26 -0.79
N ASN A 98 4.37 20.82 0.03
CA ASN A 98 5.69 20.45 -0.45
C ASN A 98 5.71 19.08 -1.14
N PHE A 99 4.97 18.08 -0.65
CA PHE A 99 4.79 16.83 -1.38
C PHE A 99 4.09 17.06 -2.73
N ALA A 100 3.06 17.91 -2.78
CA ALA A 100 2.41 18.27 -4.04
C ALA A 100 3.38 18.95 -5.01
N ALA A 101 4.20 19.89 -4.53
CA ALA A 101 5.21 20.57 -5.33
C ALA A 101 6.27 19.61 -5.89
N ALA A 102 6.72 18.66 -5.08
CA ALA A 102 7.66 17.62 -5.50
C ALA A 102 7.03 16.70 -6.56
N ILE A 103 5.83 16.17 -6.32
CA ILE A 103 5.10 15.31 -7.27
C ILE A 103 4.88 16.03 -8.61
N ALA A 104 4.59 17.34 -8.58
CA ALA A 104 4.41 18.15 -9.78
C ALA A 104 5.70 18.29 -10.62
N LYS A 105 6.89 18.00 -10.08
CA LYS A 105 8.16 18.04 -10.84
C LYS A 105 8.40 16.78 -11.67
N PHE A 106 8.03 15.59 -11.18
CA PHE A 106 8.24 14.36 -11.92
C PHE A 106 6.97 13.83 -12.58
N GLU A 107 5.79 14.34 -12.22
CA GLU A 107 4.49 14.07 -12.86
C GLU A 107 4.27 12.59 -13.21
N PRO A 108 4.16 11.69 -12.23
CA PRO A 108 3.93 10.28 -12.52
C PRO A 108 2.52 10.08 -13.11
N THR A 109 2.36 9.09 -13.99
CA THR A 109 1.03 8.63 -14.41
C THR A 109 0.32 7.89 -13.28
N ILE A 110 1.11 7.11 -12.50
CA ILE A 110 0.69 6.35 -11.32
C ILE A 110 1.74 6.58 -10.23
N LEU A 111 1.30 6.96 -9.05
CA LEU A 111 2.14 7.02 -7.85
C LEU A 111 1.53 6.16 -6.76
N ALA A 112 2.24 5.11 -6.38
CA ALA A 112 1.96 4.30 -5.20
C ALA A 112 2.63 4.94 -3.98
N VAL A 113 1.89 5.09 -2.90
CA VAL A 113 2.38 5.71 -1.66
C VAL A 113 2.18 4.78 -0.48
N GLN A 114 3.08 4.89 0.50
CA GLN A 114 3.06 4.15 1.74
C GLN A 114 3.08 5.12 2.93
N GLU A 115 2.73 4.62 4.10
CA GLU A 115 2.67 5.36 5.36
C GLU A 115 1.72 6.55 5.33
N ILE A 116 0.59 6.37 4.70
CA ILE A 116 -0.49 7.36 4.74
C ILE A 116 -1.51 7.00 5.81
N GLU A 117 -2.18 8.00 6.35
CA GLU A 117 -3.20 7.81 7.38
C GLU A 117 -4.47 7.18 6.80
N ASP A 118 -5.08 7.84 5.83
CA ASP A 118 -6.36 7.44 5.27
C ASP A 118 -6.60 8.02 3.85
N ARG A 119 -7.81 7.81 3.35
CA ARG A 119 -8.27 8.41 2.08
C ARG A 119 -8.28 9.93 2.11
N GLY A 120 -8.61 10.54 3.27
CA GLY A 120 -8.78 12.00 3.43
C GLY A 120 -7.48 12.76 3.17
N VAL A 121 -6.37 12.29 3.73
CA VAL A 121 -5.05 12.90 3.50
C VAL A 121 -4.65 12.85 2.02
N MET A 122 -4.99 11.77 1.32
CA MET A 122 -4.72 11.63 -0.12
C MET A 122 -5.63 12.50 -0.97
N GLN A 123 -6.89 12.69 -0.58
CA GLN A 123 -7.81 13.63 -1.23
C GLN A 123 -7.31 15.07 -1.06
N ASN A 124 -6.79 15.42 0.11
CA ASN A 124 -6.19 16.73 0.35
C ASN A 124 -4.96 16.95 -0.55
N LEU A 125 -4.05 15.98 -0.63
CA LEU A 125 -2.89 16.04 -1.53
C LEU A 125 -3.31 16.23 -3.00
N THR A 126 -4.28 15.43 -3.49
CA THR A 126 -4.73 15.52 -4.88
C THR A 126 -5.50 16.81 -5.17
N LYS A 127 -6.18 17.39 -4.17
CA LYS A 127 -6.78 18.72 -4.25
C LYS A 127 -5.72 19.80 -4.46
N VAL A 128 -4.67 19.79 -3.64
CA VAL A 128 -3.55 20.77 -3.76
C VAL A 128 -2.84 20.61 -5.11
N LEU A 129 -2.59 19.39 -5.57
CA LEU A 129 -2.05 19.12 -6.91
C LEU A 129 -2.91 19.75 -8.01
N LYS A 130 -4.24 19.66 -7.90
CA LYS A 130 -5.15 20.26 -8.86
C LYS A 130 -5.16 21.78 -8.79
N GLU A 131 -5.29 22.35 -7.59
CA GLU A 131 -5.47 23.78 -7.38
C GLU A 131 -4.20 24.59 -7.66
N GLN A 132 -3.03 24.09 -7.23
CA GLN A 132 -1.77 24.83 -7.35
C GLN A 132 -0.97 24.50 -8.62
N PHE A 133 -1.08 23.26 -9.12
CA PHE A 133 -0.25 22.76 -10.24
C PHE A 133 -1.05 22.38 -11.47
N ASN A 134 -2.40 22.47 -11.43
CA ASN A 134 -3.32 22.03 -12.49
C ASN A 134 -3.14 20.56 -12.88
N LEU A 135 -2.71 19.71 -11.94
CA LEU A 135 -2.53 18.27 -12.11
C LEU A 135 -3.69 17.50 -11.48
N SER A 136 -4.49 16.85 -12.31
CA SER A 136 -5.64 16.08 -11.84
C SER A 136 -5.24 14.63 -11.59
N TYR A 137 -5.32 14.21 -10.32
CA TYR A 137 -5.18 12.84 -9.89
C TYR A 137 -6.47 12.36 -9.21
N ARG A 138 -6.72 11.07 -9.32
CA ARG A 138 -7.77 10.34 -8.57
C ARG A 138 -7.09 9.46 -7.53
N VAL A 139 -7.80 9.10 -6.46
CA VAL A 139 -7.29 8.27 -5.36
C VAL A 139 -7.92 6.89 -5.42
N ALA A 140 -7.09 5.84 -5.47
CA ALA A 140 -7.44 4.46 -5.21
C ALA A 140 -6.98 4.11 -3.79
N PHE A 141 -7.93 3.71 -2.94
CA PHE A 141 -7.69 3.42 -1.52
C PHE A 141 -8.75 2.45 -0.99
N ILE A 142 -8.30 1.49 -0.21
CA ILE A 142 -9.10 0.61 0.64
C ILE A 142 -8.39 0.52 1.98
N ASP A 143 -9.12 0.74 3.08
CA ASP A 143 -8.57 0.66 4.43
C ASP A 143 -7.80 -0.66 4.66
N GLY A 144 -6.64 -0.54 5.27
CA GLY A 144 -5.81 -1.66 5.67
C GLY A 144 -6.25 -2.31 6.97
N PHE A 145 -5.43 -3.25 7.45
CA PHE A 145 -5.65 -3.96 8.71
C PHE A 145 -4.52 -3.72 9.72
N ASP A 146 -3.72 -2.68 9.53
CA ASP A 146 -2.70 -2.33 10.51
C ASP A 146 -3.32 -1.51 11.64
N THR A 147 -3.61 -2.16 12.76
CA THR A 147 -4.17 -1.51 13.96
C THR A 147 -3.09 -0.98 14.90
N GLY A 148 -1.83 -1.29 14.65
CA GLY A 148 -0.72 -0.87 15.50
C GLY A 148 -0.19 0.51 15.15
N THR A 149 0.15 0.70 13.89
CA THR A 149 0.62 2.00 13.37
C THR A 149 -0.47 2.79 12.67
N GLU A 150 -1.55 2.14 12.25
CA GLU A 150 -2.64 2.72 11.44
C GLU A 150 -2.13 3.31 10.11
N GLN A 151 -0.96 2.87 9.67
CA GLN A 151 -0.42 3.24 8.37
C GLN A 151 -1.08 2.43 7.28
N ASP A 152 -1.48 3.10 6.22
CA ASP A 152 -2.04 2.50 5.03
C ASP A 152 -1.18 2.75 3.78
N VAL A 153 -1.66 2.22 2.65
CA VAL A 153 -1.10 2.45 1.33
C VAL A 153 -2.19 2.92 0.38
N ALA A 154 -1.82 3.78 -0.56
CA ALA A 154 -2.73 4.25 -1.61
C ALA A 154 -2.05 4.30 -2.96
N VAL A 155 -2.85 4.49 -4.00
CA VAL A 155 -2.37 4.82 -5.35
C VAL A 155 -3.09 6.07 -5.83
N ILE A 156 -2.35 7.10 -6.24
CA ILE A 156 -2.91 8.20 -7.02
C ILE A 156 -2.57 8.01 -8.49
N PHE A 157 -3.51 8.33 -9.36
CA PHE A 157 -3.38 8.03 -10.78
C PHE A 157 -4.09 9.06 -11.65
N ARG A 158 -3.64 9.21 -12.88
CA ARG A 158 -4.22 10.16 -13.86
C ARG A 158 -5.30 9.51 -14.72
N SER A 159 -5.09 8.25 -15.11
CA SER A 159 -5.97 7.54 -16.05
C SER A 159 -5.89 6.02 -15.92
N GLY A 160 -6.82 5.31 -16.50
CA GLY A 160 -6.76 3.88 -16.79
C GLY A 160 -7.28 2.95 -15.69
N LEU A 161 -7.55 3.39 -14.47
CA LEU A 161 -8.00 2.50 -13.39
C LEU A 161 -9.38 1.89 -13.71
N VAL A 162 -9.45 0.56 -13.71
CA VAL A 162 -10.68 -0.23 -13.95
C VAL A 162 -11.09 -1.10 -12.77
N GLU A 163 -10.13 -1.50 -11.91
CA GLU A 163 -10.41 -2.34 -10.74
C GLU A 163 -9.49 -1.95 -9.57
N LEU A 164 -10.01 -2.13 -8.38
CA LEU A 164 -9.37 -1.85 -7.11
C LEU A 164 -9.77 -2.95 -6.12
N SER A 165 -8.81 -3.60 -5.48
CA SER A 165 -9.08 -4.72 -4.59
C SER A 165 -7.99 -4.91 -3.53
N ARG A 166 -8.31 -5.72 -2.51
CA ARG A 166 -7.38 -6.31 -1.54
C ARG A 166 -7.57 -7.82 -1.53
N ARG A 167 -6.55 -8.53 -1.10
CA ARG A 167 -6.59 -9.98 -0.90
C ARG A 167 -6.13 -10.34 0.49
N GLU A 168 -6.71 -11.42 1.02
CA GLU A 168 -6.29 -12.03 2.26
C GLU A 168 -5.72 -13.43 2.00
N GLN A 169 -4.87 -13.90 2.90
CA GLN A 169 -4.49 -15.32 2.88
C GLN A 169 -5.73 -16.16 3.14
N ASN A 170 -5.88 -17.27 2.42
CA ASN A 170 -6.95 -18.21 2.64
C ASN A 170 -6.65 -19.13 3.83
N ASN A 171 -7.62 -19.94 4.24
CA ASN A 171 -7.47 -20.83 5.40
C ASN A 171 -6.28 -21.81 5.27
N SER A 172 -6.06 -22.40 4.09
CA SER A 172 -4.94 -23.32 3.88
C SER A 172 -3.58 -22.64 3.97
N MET A 173 -3.47 -21.41 3.46
CA MET A 173 -2.27 -20.58 3.62
C MET A 173 -2.01 -20.25 5.08
N PHE A 174 -3.06 -19.89 5.83
CA PHE A 174 -2.96 -19.60 7.25
C PHE A 174 -2.53 -20.82 8.06
N GLU A 175 -3.13 -21.99 7.79
CA GLU A 175 -2.83 -23.26 8.46
C GLU A 175 -1.41 -23.76 8.18
N SER A 176 -0.90 -23.54 6.97
CA SER A 176 0.47 -23.95 6.57
C SER A 176 1.56 -23.24 7.36
N LYS A 177 1.30 -22.04 7.91
CA LYS A 177 2.28 -21.16 8.58
C LYS A 177 3.44 -20.69 7.68
N GLU A 178 3.34 -20.97 6.38
CA GLU A 178 4.35 -20.55 5.40
C GLU A 178 4.13 -19.15 4.83
N PHE A 179 2.98 -18.58 5.10
CA PHE A 179 2.57 -17.24 4.68
C PHE A 179 2.29 -16.37 5.89
N TYR A 180 2.45 -15.08 5.73
CA TYR A 180 2.05 -14.09 6.72
C TYR A 180 1.26 -12.98 6.03
N ASN A 181 0.14 -12.58 6.62
CA ASN A 181 -0.77 -11.63 5.99
C ASN A 181 -0.13 -10.24 5.79
N LEU A 182 -0.49 -9.58 4.69
CA LEU A 182 -0.11 -8.21 4.40
C LEU A 182 -1.22 -7.27 4.89
N SER A 183 -0.98 -6.56 5.98
CA SER A 183 -1.92 -5.55 6.49
C SER A 183 -1.97 -4.30 5.60
N LYS A 184 -0.86 -3.95 4.96
CA LYS A 184 -0.66 -2.74 4.16
C LYS A 184 -0.39 -3.13 2.70
N HIS A 185 -1.45 -3.27 1.89
CA HIS A 185 -1.33 -3.52 0.46
C HIS A 185 -2.58 -3.09 -0.30
N LEU A 186 -2.43 -2.84 -1.59
CA LEU A 186 -3.50 -2.49 -2.49
C LEU A 186 -3.22 -3.06 -3.88
N ILE A 187 -4.21 -3.73 -4.47
CA ILE A 187 -4.14 -4.21 -5.85
C ILE A 187 -4.99 -3.30 -6.72
N THR A 188 -4.39 -2.78 -7.78
CA THR A 188 -5.07 -1.96 -8.77
C THR A 188 -4.86 -2.55 -10.16
N ARG A 189 -5.90 -2.51 -10.99
CA ARG A 189 -5.83 -2.89 -12.39
C ARG A 189 -6.12 -1.68 -13.24
N PHE A 190 -5.25 -1.46 -14.20
CA PHE A 190 -5.36 -0.39 -15.19
C PHE A 190 -5.56 -1.00 -16.57
N GLU A 191 -6.25 -0.26 -17.44
CA GLU A 191 -6.43 -0.59 -18.85
C GLU A 191 -6.37 0.69 -19.67
N TRP A 192 -5.63 0.65 -20.76
CA TRP A 192 -5.55 1.74 -21.72
C TRP A 192 -5.79 1.24 -23.13
N GLN A 193 -6.38 2.10 -23.96
CA GLN A 193 -6.65 1.80 -25.37
C GLN A 193 -5.48 2.27 -26.27
N GLN A 194 -4.93 1.37 -27.07
CA GLN A 194 -4.01 1.67 -28.17
C GLN A 194 -4.62 1.12 -29.47
N ALA A 195 -5.16 1.99 -30.33
CA ALA A 195 -5.94 1.58 -31.49
C ALA A 195 -7.06 0.61 -31.09
N GLU A 196 -7.08 -0.62 -31.59
CA GLU A 196 -8.04 -1.67 -31.24
C GLU A 196 -7.59 -2.57 -30.08
N ARG A 197 -6.38 -2.36 -29.56
CA ARG A 197 -5.79 -3.17 -28.49
C ARG A 197 -6.01 -2.51 -27.13
N VAL A 198 -6.41 -3.32 -26.14
CA VAL A 198 -6.38 -2.94 -24.71
C VAL A 198 -5.05 -3.39 -24.12
N ILE A 199 -4.37 -2.50 -23.41
CA ILE A 199 -3.14 -2.79 -22.68
C ILE A 199 -3.49 -2.83 -21.19
N PRO A 200 -3.59 -4.03 -20.58
CA PRO A 200 -3.83 -4.16 -19.13
C PRO A 200 -2.52 -4.04 -18.35
N LEU A 201 -2.63 -3.60 -17.10
CA LEU A 201 -1.56 -3.61 -16.11
C LEU A 201 -2.17 -3.92 -14.74
N THR A 202 -1.66 -4.93 -14.06
CA THR A 202 -1.95 -5.18 -12.65
C THR A 202 -0.80 -4.66 -11.79
N LEU A 203 -1.13 -3.85 -10.78
CA LEU A 203 -0.15 -3.26 -9.87
C LEU A 203 -0.50 -3.65 -8.44
N LEU A 204 0.45 -4.21 -7.70
CA LEU A 204 0.40 -4.46 -6.26
C LEU A 204 1.29 -3.45 -5.55
N ASN A 205 0.68 -2.50 -4.83
CA ASN A 205 1.37 -1.63 -3.89
C ASN A 205 1.41 -2.30 -2.52
N LEU A 206 2.59 -2.34 -1.89
CA LEU A 206 2.77 -2.95 -0.57
C LEU A 206 3.72 -2.14 0.31
N HIS A 207 3.56 -2.33 1.62
CA HIS A 207 4.50 -1.90 2.64
C HIS A 207 4.72 -3.09 3.59
N LEU A 208 5.90 -3.70 3.52
CA LEU A 208 6.22 -4.89 4.30
C LEU A 208 6.61 -4.52 5.73
N ARG A 209 6.71 -5.56 6.57
CA ARG A 209 7.06 -5.38 7.97
C ARG A 209 8.42 -4.71 8.13
N ALA A 210 8.44 -3.57 8.83
CA ALA A 210 9.67 -2.85 9.17
C ALA A 210 10.52 -3.62 10.20
N THR A 211 11.70 -3.12 10.47
CA THR A 211 12.73 -3.59 11.40
C THR A 211 13.58 -4.78 10.91
N ALA A 212 14.86 -4.75 11.22
CA ALA A 212 15.83 -5.75 10.73
C ALA A 212 15.55 -7.17 11.26
N ASP A 213 14.98 -7.31 12.46
CA ASP A 213 14.62 -8.57 13.08
C ASP A 213 13.37 -9.23 12.49
N ALA A 214 12.64 -8.54 11.62
CA ALA A 214 11.42 -9.05 10.98
C ALA A 214 11.66 -9.82 9.66
N ALA A 215 12.90 -10.21 9.34
CA ALA A 215 13.25 -10.90 8.09
C ALA A 215 12.37 -12.13 7.80
N ASP A 216 12.15 -12.99 8.79
CA ASP A 216 11.30 -14.19 8.65
C ASP A 216 9.83 -13.84 8.30
N LEU A 217 9.32 -12.73 8.87
CA LEU A 217 7.97 -12.26 8.56
C LEU A 217 7.91 -11.70 7.15
N ARG A 218 8.90 -10.88 6.74
CA ARG A 218 8.98 -10.36 5.36
C ARG A 218 9.08 -11.48 4.34
N GLN A 219 9.87 -12.52 4.60
CA GLN A 219 9.95 -13.68 3.71
C GLN A 219 8.59 -14.35 3.49
N LYS A 220 7.78 -14.49 4.55
CA LYS A 220 6.42 -15.04 4.45
C LYS A 220 5.45 -14.06 3.77
N GLN A 221 5.61 -12.76 3.96
CA GLN A 221 4.82 -11.74 3.29
C GLN A 221 5.14 -11.69 1.80
N THR A 222 6.40 -11.74 1.42
CA THR A 222 6.86 -11.76 0.02
C THR A 222 6.38 -13.01 -0.71
N LYS A 223 6.40 -14.18 -0.04
CA LYS A 223 5.83 -15.42 -0.56
C LYS A 223 4.33 -15.28 -0.86
N LEU A 224 3.59 -14.62 0.04
CA LEU A 224 2.16 -14.37 -0.15
C LEU A 224 1.92 -13.41 -1.33
N ALA A 225 2.65 -12.31 -1.40
CA ALA A 225 2.54 -11.33 -2.47
C ALA A 225 2.84 -11.95 -3.85
N HIS A 226 3.91 -12.73 -3.96
CA HIS A 226 4.25 -13.44 -5.18
C HIS A 226 3.15 -14.45 -5.57
N GLU A 227 2.67 -15.27 -4.63
CA GLU A 227 1.61 -16.28 -4.90
C GLU A 227 0.32 -15.61 -5.42
N TRP A 228 -0.03 -14.41 -4.95
CA TRP A 228 -1.19 -13.69 -5.47
C TRP A 228 -1.04 -13.26 -6.93
N MET A 229 0.18 -12.94 -7.36
CA MET A 229 0.48 -12.45 -8.71
C MET A 229 0.97 -13.54 -9.66
N ARG A 230 1.45 -14.67 -9.13
CA ARG A 230 2.13 -15.75 -9.86
C ARG A 230 1.38 -16.20 -11.12
N LYS A 231 0.09 -16.48 -11.01
CA LYS A 231 -0.69 -16.94 -12.18
C LYS A 231 -0.82 -15.89 -13.28
N ALA A 232 -0.86 -14.61 -12.94
CA ALA A 232 -0.88 -13.54 -13.93
C ALA A 232 0.48 -13.41 -14.61
N ILE A 233 1.57 -13.51 -13.85
CA ILE A 233 2.94 -13.46 -14.37
C ILE A 233 3.18 -14.65 -15.29
N GLU A 234 2.85 -15.89 -14.89
CA GLU A 234 2.95 -17.11 -15.68
C GLU A 234 2.23 -17.04 -17.05
N ARG A 235 1.12 -16.30 -17.10
CA ARG A 235 0.37 -16.05 -18.34
C ARG A 235 0.96 -14.95 -19.21
N GLY A 236 2.05 -14.32 -18.77
CA GLY A 236 2.68 -13.21 -19.49
C GLY A 236 1.89 -11.90 -19.38
N GLU A 237 1.03 -11.74 -18.37
CA GLU A 237 0.33 -10.48 -18.13
C GLU A 237 1.30 -9.42 -17.60
N ASN A 238 0.98 -8.14 -17.84
CA ASN A 238 1.74 -7.04 -17.27
C ASN A 238 1.45 -6.95 -15.77
N VAL A 239 2.46 -7.24 -14.97
CA VAL A 239 2.41 -7.14 -13.51
C VAL A 239 3.53 -6.27 -13.00
N ILE A 240 3.21 -5.37 -12.09
CA ILE A 240 4.18 -4.62 -11.28
C ILE A 240 3.87 -4.88 -9.80
N ILE A 241 4.90 -5.23 -9.03
CA ILE A 241 4.88 -5.18 -7.57
C ILE A 241 5.83 -4.07 -7.15
N LEU A 242 5.34 -3.12 -6.35
CA LEU A 242 6.14 -1.98 -5.93
C LEU A 242 5.77 -1.54 -4.50
N GLY A 243 6.58 -0.69 -3.93
CA GLY A 243 6.36 -0.15 -2.59
C GLY A 243 7.62 -0.15 -1.75
N ASP A 244 7.42 -0.04 -0.46
CA ASP A 244 8.45 -0.19 0.56
C ASP A 244 8.51 -1.65 1.02
N PHE A 245 9.57 -2.33 0.64
CA PHE A 245 9.81 -3.73 0.98
C PHE A 245 10.48 -3.90 2.34
N ASN A 246 11.06 -2.86 2.90
CA ASN A 246 11.81 -2.90 4.16
C ASN A 246 12.88 -4.01 4.23
N VAL A 247 13.33 -4.50 3.07
CA VAL A 247 14.33 -5.58 2.99
C VAL A 247 15.74 -5.04 3.14
N GLU A 248 16.55 -5.75 3.90
CA GLU A 248 17.94 -5.38 4.13
C GLU A 248 18.87 -5.69 2.94
N GLU A 249 18.40 -6.53 1.98
CA GLU A 249 19.16 -6.97 0.83
C GLU A 249 19.23 -5.90 -0.26
N SER A 250 20.44 -5.53 -0.64
CA SER A 250 20.67 -4.66 -1.80
C SER A 250 20.73 -5.46 -3.11
N VAL A 251 20.54 -4.78 -4.25
CA VAL A 251 20.78 -5.38 -5.57
C VAL A 251 22.19 -5.98 -5.64
N GLY A 252 22.28 -7.22 -6.09
CA GLY A 252 23.52 -7.99 -6.13
C GLY A 252 23.85 -8.77 -4.86
N GLN A 253 23.05 -8.62 -3.79
CA GLN A 253 23.17 -9.38 -2.54
C GLN A 253 21.99 -10.33 -2.30
N ILE A 254 21.02 -10.33 -3.21
CA ILE A 254 19.80 -11.14 -3.12
C ILE A 254 20.17 -12.63 -3.20
N LYS A 255 19.67 -13.41 -2.26
CA LYS A 255 19.99 -14.85 -2.14
C LYS A 255 18.81 -15.66 -1.60
N ALA A 256 18.80 -16.94 -1.88
CA ALA A 256 17.86 -17.89 -1.30
C ALA A 256 17.97 -17.90 0.23
N GLY A 257 16.80 -17.90 0.91
CA GLY A 257 16.75 -17.83 2.38
C GLY A 257 17.17 -16.48 2.97
N GLY A 258 17.26 -15.45 2.15
CA GLY A 258 17.50 -14.07 2.59
C GLY A 258 16.24 -13.39 3.12
N ASP A 259 16.17 -12.08 2.99
CA ASP A 259 15.13 -11.22 3.59
C ASP A 259 13.86 -11.07 2.73
N GLY A 260 13.65 -11.99 1.78
CA GLY A 260 12.42 -12.08 0.99
C GLY A 260 12.53 -11.61 -0.46
N MET A 261 13.59 -10.91 -0.87
CA MET A 261 13.72 -10.46 -2.27
C MET A 261 13.81 -11.62 -3.25
N HIS A 262 14.57 -12.68 -2.91
CA HIS A 262 14.66 -13.87 -3.74
C HIS A 262 13.29 -14.53 -3.97
N THR A 263 12.46 -14.56 -2.92
CA THR A 263 11.13 -15.15 -2.93
C THR A 263 10.13 -14.33 -3.75
N ILE A 264 10.10 -13.00 -3.57
CA ILE A 264 9.13 -12.18 -4.32
C ILE A 264 9.49 -12.03 -5.80
N LEU A 265 10.76 -12.22 -6.14
CA LEU A 265 11.21 -12.29 -7.53
C LEU A 265 10.84 -13.61 -8.23
N GLY A 266 10.33 -14.62 -7.49
CA GLY A 266 9.97 -15.93 -8.06
C GLY A 266 11.13 -16.92 -8.14
N LEU A 267 12.34 -16.53 -7.72
CA LEU A 267 13.57 -17.32 -7.88
C LEU A 267 13.61 -18.60 -7.04
N ASP A 268 12.65 -18.77 -6.10
CA ASP A 268 12.44 -19.99 -5.30
C ASP A 268 11.64 -21.06 -6.06
N THR A 269 10.95 -20.67 -7.14
CA THR A 269 10.10 -21.59 -7.89
C THR A 269 10.88 -22.28 -8.99
N PRO A 270 10.51 -23.49 -9.41
CA PRO A 270 11.16 -24.16 -10.54
C PRO A 270 10.69 -23.63 -11.91
N ASN A 271 9.77 -22.67 -11.94
CA ASN A 271 9.15 -22.16 -13.17
C ASN A 271 9.62 -20.74 -13.46
N PRO A 272 10.57 -20.52 -14.36
CA PRO A 272 11.10 -19.19 -14.64
C PRO A 272 10.08 -18.25 -15.34
N LYS A 273 8.86 -18.74 -15.61
CA LYS A 273 7.81 -17.90 -16.18
C LYS A 273 7.12 -17.00 -15.16
N ASP A 274 7.26 -17.30 -13.87
CA ASP A 274 6.72 -16.48 -12.78
C ASP A 274 7.77 -15.53 -12.18
N ASP A 275 8.97 -15.44 -12.77
CA ASP A 275 10.00 -14.54 -12.33
C ASP A 275 9.65 -13.08 -12.65
N LEU A 276 9.98 -12.21 -11.67
CA LEU A 276 9.95 -10.77 -11.80
C LEU A 276 11.37 -10.21 -11.91
N ILE A 277 11.48 -9.02 -12.49
CA ILE A 277 12.74 -8.31 -12.66
C ILE A 277 12.72 -7.09 -11.73
N ASP A 278 13.71 -6.98 -10.83
CA ASP A 278 13.93 -5.77 -10.05
C ASP A 278 14.51 -4.69 -10.97
N LEU A 279 13.69 -3.70 -11.29
CA LEU A 279 14.12 -2.64 -12.19
C LEU A 279 15.23 -1.78 -11.59
N LEU A 280 15.38 -1.73 -10.26
CA LEU A 280 16.44 -0.97 -9.59
C LEU A 280 17.84 -1.48 -9.97
N GLU A 281 17.97 -2.75 -10.36
CA GLU A 281 19.26 -3.28 -10.88
C GLU A 281 19.72 -2.61 -12.19
N LYS A 282 18.82 -1.98 -12.94
CA LYS A 282 19.11 -1.25 -14.17
C LYS A 282 19.62 0.19 -13.90
N ALA A 283 19.45 0.70 -12.68
CA ALA A 283 20.05 1.97 -12.29
C ALA A 283 21.56 1.83 -12.05
N PRO A 284 22.37 2.89 -12.23
CA PRO A 284 23.78 2.91 -11.82
C PRO A 284 23.91 2.56 -10.32
N ALA A 285 24.92 1.78 -9.96
CA ALA A 285 25.07 1.24 -8.59
C ALA A 285 25.11 2.34 -7.51
N ASP A 286 25.74 3.47 -7.80
CA ASP A 286 25.82 4.65 -6.93
C ASP A 286 24.51 5.46 -6.85
N LYS A 287 23.47 5.08 -7.59
CA LYS A 287 22.14 5.75 -7.67
C LYS A 287 21.00 4.89 -7.17
N ARG A 288 21.29 3.79 -6.45
CA ARG A 288 20.27 2.82 -6.03
C ARG A 288 19.79 3.00 -4.59
N ARG A 289 20.40 3.89 -3.82
CA ARG A 289 19.97 4.18 -2.44
C ARG A 289 18.61 4.87 -2.46
N THR A 290 17.64 4.31 -1.73
CA THR A 290 16.27 4.83 -1.66
C THR A 290 15.92 5.43 -0.31
N HIS A 291 16.77 5.26 0.71
CA HIS A 291 16.55 5.81 2.05
C HIS A 291 17.46 7.04 2.30
N LEU A 292 16.95 8.05 2.98
CA LEU A 292 17.61 9.33 3.22
C LEU A 292 18.87 9.18 4.10
N ILE A 293 18.74 8.43 5.21
CA ILE A 293 19.77 8.30 6.25
C ILE A 293 20.57 7.00 6.05
N LEU A 294 19.88 5.87 5.90
CA LEU A 294 20.49 4.56 5.78
C LEU A 294 20.97 4.28 4.35
N ASP A 295 22.09 3.60 4.19
CA ASP A 295 22.53 3.11 2.86
C ASP A 295 21.74 1.85 2.47
N LYS A 296 20.43 2.04 2.21
CA LYS A 296 19.47 0.97 1.96
C LYS A 296 18.68 1.21 0.67
N GLN A 297 18.14 0.11 0.16
CA GLN A 297 17.33 0.04 -1.05
C GLN A 297 15.95 -0.56 -0.72
N PHE A 298 15.20 0.10 0.17
CA PHE A 298 13.92 -0.39 0.66
C PHE A 298 12.80 -0.31 -0.39
N ASP A 299 12.82 0.76 -1.20
CA ASP A 299 11.78 1.03 -2.19
C ASP A 299 12.14 0.40 -3.53
N ARG A 300 11.23 -0.41 -4.08
CA ARG A 300 11.47 -1.19 -5.29
C ARG A 300 10.32 -1.13 -6.27
N ILE A 301 10.63 -1.38 -7.56
CA ILE A 301 9.65 -1.61 -8.63
C ILE A 301 10.06 -2.89 -9.33
N LEU A 302 9.30 -3.96 -9.12
CA LEU A 302 9.47 -5.27 -9.73
C LEU A 302 8.50 -5.39 -10.90
N ALA A 303 8.97 -5.83 -12.07
CA ALA A 303 8.15 -5.91 -13.27
C ALA A 303 8.21 -7.30 -13.92
N SER A 304 7.10 -7.74 -14.51
CA SER A 304 7.06 -8.92 -15.36
C SER A 304 7.85 -8.68 -16.65
N SER A 305 8.37 -9.74 -17.26
CA SER A 305 9.24 -9.70 -18.44
C SER A 305 8.63 -8.93 -19.61
N GLY A 306 7.31 -9.08 -19.86
CA GLY A 306 6.62 -8.41 -20.97
C GLY A 306 6.67 -6.88 -20.91
N LEU A 307 6.81 -6.29 -19.72
CA LEU A 307 7.03 -4.85 -19.55
C LEU A 307 8.47 -4.42 -19.78
N VAL A 308 9.43 -5.36 -19.68
CA VAL A 308 10.85 -5.06 -19.89
C VAL A 308 11.22 -5.18 -21.36
N ASP A 309 10.73 -6.19 -22.06
CA ASP A 309 11.02 -6.45 -23.46
C ASP A 309 10.06 -5.77 -24.47
N GLY A 310 8.93 -5.26 -23.98
CA GLY A 310 7.93 -4.54 -24.77
C GLY A 310 6.80 -5.40 -25.33
N GLN A 311 6.78 -6.71 -25.07
CA GLN A 311 5.70 -7.60 -25.54
C GLN A 311 4.36 -7.30 -24.87
N GLY A 312 4.40 -6.71 -23.67
CA GLY A 312 3.23 -6.27 -22.91
C GLY A 312 2.53 -5.00 -23.42
N GLY A 313 3.02 -4.37 -24.49
CA GLY A 313 2.51 -3.11 -25.04
C GLY A 313 3.19 -1.86 -24.48
N TYR A 314 3.95 -2.00 -23.42
CA TYR A 314 4.90 -1.01 -22.91
C TYR A 314 6.28 -1.64 -22.80
N LYS A 315 7.31 -0.86 -23.02
CA LYS A 315 8.72 -1.26 -22.90
C LYS A 315 9.43 -0.40 -21.88
N PHE A 316 10.12 -1.04 -20.95
CA PHE A 316 10.96 -0.35 -19.98
C PHE A 316 11.99 0.56 -20.65
N LYS A 317 12.12 1.78 -20.17
CA LYS A 317 13.05 2.80 -20.64
C LYS A 317 14.15 3.09 -19.63
N ASN A 318 13.76 3.53 -18.41
CA ASN A 318 14.69 3.84 -17.33
C ASN A 318 14.01 3.74 -15.96
N ILE A 319 14.85 3.70 -14.93
CA ILE A 319 14.45 3.86 -13.53
C ILE A 319 15.38 4.86 -12.86
N GLU A 320 14.84 5.67 -11.96
CA GLU A 320 15.56 6.71 -11.25
C GLU A 320 15.10 6.79 -9.79
N VAL A 321 16.06 6.99 -8.88
CA VAL A 321 15.79 7.43 -7.50
C VAL A 321 15.87 8.95 -7.50
N LEU A 322 14.76 9.61 -7.21
CA LEU A 322 14.55 11.05 -7.41
C LEU A 322 14.92 11.86 -6.15
N THR A 323 16.15 11.72 -5.68
CA THR A 323 16.65 12.35 -4.45
C THR A 323 16.47 13.86 -4.44
N GLN A 324 16.62 14.50 -5.61
CA GLN A 324 16.50 15.96 -5.78
C GLN A 324 15.08 16.51 -5.50
N TRP A 325 14.07 15.67 -5.42
CA TRP A 325 12.70 16.12 -5.10
C TRP A 325 12.31 15.82 -3.64
N ASN A 326 13.16 15.10 -2.91
CA ASN A 326 13.00 14.80 -1.50
C ASN A 326 13.94 15.67 -0.62
N ILE A 327 15.21 15.75 -1.02
CA ILE A 327 16.23 16.52 -0.30
C ILE A 327 16.03 18.02 -0.54
N ARG A 328 16.09 18.77 0.54
CA ARG A 328 15.99 20.23 0.56
C ARG A 328 17.26 20.82 1.18
N GLY A 329 17.43 22.15 1.08
CA GLY A 329 18.61 22.82 1.60
C GLY A 329 19.91 22.38 0.92
N THR A 330 20.98 22.26 1.70
CA THR A 330 22.34 22.00 1.21
C THR A 330 22.74 20.52 1.12
N GLY A 331 21.92 19.64 1.64
CA GLY A 331 22.17 18.18 1.64
C GLY A 331 21.14 17.42 2.45
N ALA A 332 21.23 16.09 2.45
CA ALA A 332 20.33 15.23 3.18
C ALA A 332 20.44 15.42 4.71
N ASP A 333 19.30 15.51 5.36
CA ASP A 333 19.19 15.64 6.82
C ASP A 333 19.59 14.35 7.51
N GLN A 334 20.81 14.26 8.01
CA GLN A 334 21.30 13.08 8.73
C GLN A 334 20.64 12.91 10.11
N ASP A 335 20.06 13.98 10.65
CA ASP A 335 19.33 14.05 11.91
C ASP A 335 17.80 14.17 11.70
N HIS A 336 17.30 13.74 10.54
CA HIS A 336 15.92 13.92 10.09
C HIS A 336 14.89 13.44 11.14
N TRP A 337 15.09 12.25 11.71
CA TRP A 337 14.15 11.68 12.71
C TRP A 337 14.10 12.49 14.01
N ASP A 338 15.21 13.14 14.40
CA ASP A 338 15.30 13.95 15.62
C ASP A 338 14.79 15.38 15.42
N THR A 339 14.86 15.90 14.18
CA THR A 339 14.62 17.31 13.88
C THR A 339 13.39 17.58 13.03
N ARG A 340 12.64 16.56 12.66
CA ARG A 340 11.53 16.59 11.69
C ARG A 340 10.60 17.79 11.82
N TYR A 341 10.19 18.17 13.04
CA TYR A 341 9.28 19.29 13.29
C TYR A 341 9.97 20.55 13.85
N THR A 342 11.27 20.52 14.07
CA THR A 342 12.04 21.63 14.63
C THR A 342 12.96 22.31 13.64
N LYS A 343 13.28 21.62 12.52
CA LYS A 343 14.12 22.16 11.46
C LYS A 343 13.39 23.22 10.65
N ASP A 344 14.12 24.20 10.14
CA ASP A 344 13.58 25.25 9.26
C ASP A 344 12.89 24.62 8.03
N TYR A 345 11.73 25.13 7.67
CA TYR A 345 10.95 24.65 6.52
C TYR A 345 11.71 24.65 5.20
N ALA A 346 12.67 25.58 5.02
CA ALA A 346 13.48 25.66 3.80
C ALA A 346 14.51 24.54 3.67
N GLU A 347 14.97 24.02 4.82
CA GLU A 347 16.04 23.04 4.90
C GLU A 347 15.53 21.61 5.12
N ARG A 348 14.28 21.46 5.62
CA ARG A 348 13.70 20.19 6.04
C ARG A 348 13.40 19.27 4.85
N ASP A 349 13.97 18.09 4.83
CA ASP A 349 13.65 17.04 3.85
C ASP A 349 12.21 16.54 4.00
N LEU A 350 11.61 16.00 2.92
CA LEU A 350 10.18 15.67 2.90
C LEU A 350 9.87 14.36 3.58
N SER A 351 10.73 13.36 3.39
CA SER A 351 10.58 11.99 3.89
C SER A 351 11.95 11.36 4.09
N ASP A 352 12.05 10.38 4.98
CA ASP A 352 13.22 9.53 5.11
C ASP A 352 13.39 8.53 3.94
N HIS A 353 12.44 8.48 3.01
CA HIS A 353 12.50 7.73 1.76
C HIS A 353 12.53 8.64 0.53
N HIS A 354 13.27 8.22 -0.49
CA HIS A 354 13.29 8.89 -1.79
C HIS A 354 12.28 8.27 -2.75
N PRO A 355 11.56 9.06 -3.56
CA PRO A 355 10.70 8.51 -4.60
C PRO A 355 11.53 7.75 -5.63
N VAL A 356 11.02 6.59 -6.06
CA VAL A 356 11.59 5.77 -7.12
C VAL A 356 10.62 5.76 -8.30
N MET A 357 11.10 6.07 -9.51
CA MET A 357 10.24 6.15 -10.69
C MET A 357 10.81 5.32 -11.85
N ALA A 358 10.00 4.41 -12.36
CA ALA A 358 10.23 3.72 -13.63
C ALA A 358 9.44 4.38 -14.76
N THR A 359 10.04 4.52 -15.91
CA THR A 359 9.43 5.03 -17.14
C THR A 359 9.36 3.94 -18.18
N PHE A 360 8.20 3.79 -18.80
CA PHE A 360 7.97 2.85 -19.89
C PHE A 360 7.50 3.62 -21.12
N GLU A 361 7.97 3.23 -22.29
CA GLU A 361 7.52 3.76 -23.58
C GLU A 361 6.46 2.85 -24.18
N LEU A 362 5.43 3.46 -24.78
CA LEU A 362 4.41 2.72 -25.52
C LEU A 362 5.07 1.98 -26.67
N ALA A 363 4.95 0.65 -26.69
CA ALA A 363 5.46 -0.17 -27.77
C ALA A 363 4.58 0.00 -29.03
N PRO A 364 5.16 -0.10 -30.23
CA PRO A 364 4.45 0.05 -31.49
C PRO A 364 3.25 -0.87 -31.67
#